data_25e471b68786d26683131a7e0e8bd477
#
_entry.id   25e471b68786d26683131a7e0e8bd477
#
_cell.length_a   1.000
_cell.length_b   1.000
_cell.length_c   1.000
_cell.angle_alpha   90.00
_cell.angle_beta   90.00
_cell.angle_gamma   90.00
#
_symmetry.space_group_name_H-M   'P 1'
#
loop_
_entity.id
_entity.type
_entity.pdbx_description
1 polymer ?
#
loop_
_entity_poly.entity_id
_entity_poly.type
_entity_poly.pdbx_seq_one_letter_code
_entity_poly.pdbx_strand_id
1 'polypeptide(L)'
;EKNIHARVESIGADGALLTIKSGEIYRVNFIEKILATTLAKLSNFIPEAGIWMNTQRPEWNDANNALVGNGVSMVTLYYLRRFLSFLDQTLAKSITQQVEISEEVSNFFKAISNTFTQNISVLDNVISNTKRKEITDALGIAGSNFRNQVYLHSFSGKKATLDVKELISFLHVALQFVDH
;
A
#
# COMPACT_ATOMS: atom_id res chain seq x y z
N GLU A 1 -16.92 4.59 -12.68
CA GLU A 1 -16.57 4.43 -14.12
C GLU A 1 -17.30 5.46 -14.97
N LYS A 2 -18.66 5.59 -14.92
CA LYS A 2 -19.42 6.56 -15.73
C LYS A 2 -18.88 8.00 -15.63
N ASN A 3 -18.55 8.48 -14.45
CA ASN A 3 -17.99 9.82 -14.24
C ASN A 3 -16.61 9.99 -14.88
N ILE A 4 -15.80 8.94 -14.89
CA ILE A 4 -14.47 8.94 -15.55
C ILE A 4 -14.64 9.03 -17.06
N HIS A 5 -15.55 8.24 -17.63
CA HIS A 5 -15.84 8.30 -19.07
C HIS A 5 -16.31 9.69 -19.51
N ALA A 6 -17.28 10.28 -18.81
CA ALA A 6 -17.76 11.63 -19.11
C ALA A 6 -16.66 12.69 -19.03
N ARG A 7 -15.73 12.56 -18.06
CA ARG A 7 -14.57 13.47 -17.95
C ARG A 7 -13.56 13.25 -19.08
N VAL A 8 -13.29 11.99 -19.45
CA VAL A 8 -12.38 11.69 -20.58
C VAL A 8 -12.95 12.23 -21.88
N GLU A 9 -14.26 12.12 -22.09
CA GLU A 9 -14.94 12.69 -23.26
C GLU A 9 -14.83 14.22 -23.30
N SER A 10 -14.88 14.89 -22.13
CA SER A 10 -14.89 16.37 -22.06
C SER A 10 -13.48 16.99 -22.11
N ILE A 11 -12.47 16.37 -21.48
CA ILE A 11 -11.13 16.95 -21.31
C ILE A 11 -9.98 16.03 -21.78
N GLY A 12 -10.31 14.94 -22.47
CA GLY A 12 -9.32 13.97 -22.97
C GLY A 12 -8.75 13.07 -21.89
N ALA A 13 -7.53 12.54 -22.12
CA ALA A 13 -6.89 11.55 -21.26
C ALA A 13 -6.76 11.97 -19.78
N ASP A 14 -6.62 13.25 -19.51
CA ASP A 14 -6.52 13.81 -18.14
C ASP A 14 -7.81 13.58 -17.33
N GLY A 15 -8.95 13.34 -18.00
CA GLY A 15 -10.20 12.97 -17.36
C GLY A 15 -10.15 11.66 -16.57
N ALA A 16 -9.18 10.78 -16.87
CA ALA A 16 -8.95 9.53 -16.12
C ALA A 16 -8.15 9.72 -14.82
N LEU A 17 -7.51 10.88 -14.62
CA LEU A 17 -6.67 11.14 -13.47
C LEU A 17 -7.51 11.44 -12.22
N LEU A 18 -6.93 11.16 -11.05
CA LEU A 18 -7.54 11.49 -9.76
C LEU A 18 -7.57 13.02 -9.58
N THR A 19 -8.67 13.51 -8.99
CA THR A 19 -8.84 14.93 -8.70
C THR A 19 -9.05 15.15 -7.20
N ILE A 20 -8.76 16.37 -6.75
CA ILE A 20 -9.19 16.86 -5.45
C ILE A 20 -10.66 17.37 -5.54
N LYS A 21 -11.23 17.74 -4.40
CA LYS A 21 -12.63 18.21 -4.34
C LYS A 21 -12.93 19.43 -5.22
N SER A 22 -11.93 20.27 -5.53
CA SER A 22 -12.08 21.41 -6.45
C SER A 22 -12.19 21.00 -7.92
N GLY A 23 -11.93 19.72 -8.26
CA GLY A 23 -11.91 19.21 -9.64
C GLY A 23 -10.52 19.29 -10.30
N GLU A 24 -9.53 19.88 -9.65
CA GLU A 24 -8.16 19.91 -10.15
C GLU A 24 -7.48 18.55 -10.05
N ILE A 25 -6.57 18.25 -11.00
CA ILE A 25 -5.78 17.02 -10.99
C ILE A 25 -4.89 17.00 -9.74
N TYR A 26 -5.01 15.91 -8.96
CA TYR A 26 -4.20 15.73 -7.76
C TYR A 26 -2.79 15.30 -8.12
N ARG A 27 -1.82 16.16 -7.81
CA ARG A 27 -0.39 15.91 -8.04
C ARG A 27 0.31 15.53 -6.75
N VAL A 28 1.15 14.51 -6.81
CA VAL A 28 1.90 13.98 -5.67
C VAL A 28 3.39 13.93 -5.99
N ASN A 29 4.22 13.95 -4.94
CA ASN A 29 5.65 13.69 -5.10
C ASN A 29 5.94 12.19 -5.30
N PHE A 30 7.18 11.89 -5.66
CA PHE A 30 7.60 10.52 -5.96
C PHE A 30 7.49 9.58 -4.74
N ILE A 31 7.82 10.07 -3.54
CA ILE A 31 7.74 9.29 -2.30
C ILE A 31 6.30 8.91 -2.00
N GLU A 32 5.36 9.84 -2.11
CA GLU A 32 3.94 9.54 -1.90
C GLU A 32 3.43 8.48 -2.90
N LYS A 33 3.82 8.58 -4.17
CA LYS A 33 3.43 7.61 -5.21
C LYS A 33 3.95 6.21 -4.90
N ILE A 34 5.22 6.10 -4.51
CA ILE A 34 5.82 4.82 -4.12
C ILE A 34 5.17 4.27 -2.85
N LEU A 35 5.01 5.11 -1.84
CA LEU A 35 4.44 4.71 -0.55
C LEU A 35 3.02 4.19 -0.71
N ALA A 36 2.15 4.89 -1.43
CA ALA A 36 0.78 4.44 -1.67
C ALA A 36 0.73 3.04 -2.33
N THR A 37 1.60 2.79 -3.31
CA THR A 37 1.69 1.49 -3.98
C THR A 37 2.20 0.40 -3.04
N THR A 38 3.21 0.70 -2.22
CA THR A 38 3.79 -0.21 -1.23
C THR A 38 2.75 -0.60 -0.17
N LEU A 39 2.07 0.39 0.40
CA LEU A 39 1.02 0.18 1.39
C LEU A 39 -0.15 -0.63 0.82
N ALA A 40 -0.52 -0.39 -0.44
CA ALA A 40 -1.55 -1.17 -1.12
C ALA A 40 -1.16 -2.65 -1.29
N LYS A 41 0.12 -2.97 -1.45
CA LYS A 41 0.59 -4.37 -1.45
C LYS A 41 0.63 -4.95 -0.03
N LEU A 42 1.17 -4.21 0.94
CA LEU A 42 1.22 -4.65 2.33
C LEU A 42 -0.16 -4.83 2.95
N SER A 43 -1.18 -4.09 2.50
CA SER A 43 -2.56 -4.29 2.96
C SER A 43 -3.18 -5.64 2.54
N ASN A 44 -2.51 -6.37 1.65
CA ASN A 44 -2.88 -7.72 1.21
C ASN A 44 -1.88 -8.78 1.71
N PHE A 45 -1.01 -8.44 2.65
CA PHE A 45 -0.03 -9.36 3.20
C PHE A 45 -0.69 -10.32 4.19
N ILE A 46 -0.37 -11.61 4.04
CA ILE A 46 -0.74 -12.68 4.95
C ILE A 46 0.56 -13.21 5.58
N PRO A 47 0.77 -13.03 6.89
CA PRO A 47 1.98 -13.53 7.56
C PRO A 47 2.22 -15.02 7.31
N GLU A 48 3.46 -15.42 7.07
CA GLU A 48 3.90 -16.79 6.75
C GLU A 48 3.27 -17.39 5.48
N ALA A 49 2.66 -16.55 4.62
CA ALA A 49 2.00 -17.04 3.40
C ALA A 49 2.37 -16.23 2.15
N GLY A 50 2.26 -14.90 2.17
CA GLY A 50 2.59 -14.05 1.03
C GLY A 50 1.59 -12.93 0.78
N ILE A 51 1.47 -12.49 -0.48
CA ILE A 51 0.56 -11.40 -0.85
C ILE A 51 -0.71 -11.97 -1.48
N TRP A 52 -1.88 -11.69 -0.89
CA TRP A 52 -3.15 -12.03 -1.49
C TRP A 52 -3.37 -11.26 -2.78
N MET A 53 -3.67 -11.99 -3.84
CA MET A 53 -3.98 -11.44 -5.16
C MET A 53 -5.43 -11.78 -5.51
N ASN A 54 -6.15 -10.77 -5.94
CA ASN A 54 -7.47 -10.90 -6.53
C ASN A 54 -7.43 -10.16 -7.88
N THR A 55 -7.05 -10.86 -8.93
CA THR A 55 -6.91 -10.28 -10.27
C THR A 55 -7.97 -10.87 -11.19
N GLN A 56 -8.80 -10.01 -11.77
CA GLN A 56 -9.81 -10.43 -12.74
C GLN A 56 -9.20 -10.85 -14.08
N ARG A 57 -7.95 -10.49 -14.33
CA ARG A 57 -7.20 -10.80 -15.56
C ARG A 57 -5.79 -11.25 -15.18
N PRO A 58 -5.56 -12.55 -15.05
CA PRO A 58 -4.21 -13.09 -14.93
C PRO A 58 -3.50 -12.96 -16.28
N GLU A 59 -2.62 -11.98 -16.42
CA GLU A 59 -2.08 -11.63 -17.73
C GLU A 59 -0.81 -12.41 -18.10
N TRP A 60 -0.12 -13.05 -17.14
CA TRP A 60 1.23 -13.57 -17.43
C TRP A 60 1.70 -14.72 -16.53
N ASN A 61 0.83 -15.33 -15.76
CA ASN A 61 1.20 -16.37 -14.81
C ASN A 61 0.16 -17.49 -14.79
N ASP A 62 0.57 -18.70 -15.22
CA ASP A 62 -0.29 -19.89 -15.27
C ASP A 62 -0.91 -20.25 -13.92
N ALA A 63 -0.22 -19.97 -12.82
CA ALA A 63 -0.76 -20.16 -11.47
C ALA A 63 -1.97 -19.25 -11.20
N ASN A 64 -1.96 -18.02 -11.70
CA ASN A 64 -3.12 -17.12 -11.59
C ASN A 64 -4.31 -17.65 -12.41
N ASN A 65 -4.06 -18.28 -13.55
CA ASN A 65 -5.11 -18.93 -14.35
C ASN A 65 -5.71 -20.12 -13.60
N ALA A 66 -4.88 -20.96 -13.00
CA ALA A 66 -5.31 -22.11 -12.22
C ALA A 66 -6.13 -21.74 -10.99
N LEU A 67 -5.81 -20.60 -10.35
CA LEU A 67 -6.51 -20.07 -9.18
C LEU A 67 -7.66 -19.11 -9.53
N VAL A 68 -8.01 -18.99 -10.82
CA VAL A 68 -9.07 -18.09 -11.29
C VAL A 68 -8.84 -16.64 -10.83
N GLY A 69 -7.58 -16.21 -10.76
CA GLY A 69 -7.18 -14.87 -10.33
C GLY A 69 -7.21 -14.63 -8.81
N ASN A 70 -7.51 -15.63 -8.00
CA ASN A 70 -7.52 -15.52 -6.54
C ASN A 70 -6.47 -16.45 -5.93
N GLY A 71 -5.63 -15.93 -5.07
CA GLY A 71 -4.63 -16.74 -4.39
C GLY A 71 -3.49 -15.93 -3.77
N VAL A 72 -2.57 -16.63 -3.13
CA VAL A 72 -1.39 -16.04 -2.51
C VAL A 72 -0.22 -16.09 -3.47
N SER A 73 0.41 -14.94 -3.72
CA SER A 73 1.56 -14.80 -4.61
C SER A 73 2.86 -14.66 -3.82
N MET A 74 3.71 -15.67 -3.89
CA MET A 74 5.09 -15.61 -3.38
C MET A 74 5.98 -14.75 -4.28
N VAL A 75 5.75 -14.74 -5.58
CA VAL A 75 6.51 -13.91 -6.52
C VAL A 75 6.34 -12.43 -6.18
N THR A 76 5.10 -11.99 -5.93
CA THR A 76 4.82 -10.62 -5.50
C THR A 76 5.48 -10.30 -4.16
N LEU A 77 5.49 -11.26 -3.22
CA LEU A 77 6.17 -11.10 -1.93
C LEU A 77 7.68 -10.87 -2.12
N TYR A 78 8.35 -11.68 -2.94
CA TYR A 78 9.79 -11.53 -3.19
C TYR A 78 10.15 -10.20 -3.86
N TYR A 79 9.35 -9.75 -4.82
CA TYR A 79 9.54 -8.43 -5.43
C TYR A 79 9.29 -7.30 -4.42
N LEU A 80 8.26 -7.42 -3.58
CA LEU A 80 7.98 -6.46 -2.52
C LEU A 80 9.15 -6.39 -1.52
N ARG A 81 9.66 -7.54 -1.07
CA ARG A 81 10.83 -7.62 -0.18
C ARG A 81 12.05 -6.88 -0.77
N ARG A 82 12.38 -7.18 -2.03
CA ARG A 82 13.50 -6.50 -2.72
C ARG A 82 13.28 -4.99 -2.78
N PHE A 83 12.06 -4.58 -3.06
CA PHE A 83 11.71 -3.18 -3.15
C PHE A 83 11.79 -2.47 -1.79
N LEU A 84 11.28 -3.07 -0.72
CA LEU A 84 11.39 -2.53 0.64
C LEU A 84 12.86 -2.34 1.05
N SER A 85 13.71 -3.35 0.81
CA SER A 85 15.14 -3.28 1.09
C SER A 85 15.85 -2.21 0.26
N PHE A 86 15.51 -2.08 -1.03
CA PHE A 86 16.04 -1.03 -1.89
C PHE A 86 15.62 0.37 -1.40
N LEU A 87 14.37 0.53 -1.02
CA LEU A 87 13.83 1.81 -0.53
C LEU A 87 14.50 2.20 0.79
N ASP A 88 14.65 1.28 1.71
CA ASP A 88 15.38 1.47 2.97
C ASP A 88 16.80 1.97 2.73
N GLN A 89 17.58 1.26 1.92
CA GLN A 89 18.96 1.64 1.58
C GLN A 89 19.06 2.98 0.87
N THR A 90 18.05 3.34 0.10
CA THR A 90 18.00 4.61 -0.65
C THR A 90 17.69 5.76 0.30
N LEU A 91 16.69 5.59 1.16
CA LEU A 91 16.28 6.61 2.13
C LEU A 91 17.34 6.84 3.21
N ALA A 92 18.04 5.79 3.63
CA ALA A 92 19.17 5.90 4.58
C ALA A 92 20.30 6.82 4.09
N LYS A 93 20.44 6.99 2.77
CA LYS A 93 21.42 7.90 2.15
C LYS A 93 20.86 9.27 1.82
N SER A 94 19.56 9.48 2.04
CA SER A 94 18.89 10.74 1.72
C SER A 94 19.24 11.84 2.70
N ILE A 95 19.44 13.04 2.20
CA ILE A 95 19.57 14.26 3.01
C ILE A 95 18.21 14.83 3.41
N THR A 96 17.14 14.36 2.76
CA THR A 96 15.77 14.80 3.04
C THR A 96 15.33 14.24 4.39
N GLN A 97 14.88 15.12 5.28
CA GLN A 97 14.43 14.73 6.63
C GLN A 97 12.92 14.51 6.69
N GLN A 98 12.17 15.25 5.92
CA GLN A 98 10.72 15.24 5.92
C GLN A 98 10.16 15.36 4.51
N VAL A 99 9.03 14.74 4.27
CA VAL A 99 8.27 14.81 3.01
C VAL A 99 6.81 15.12 3.30
N GLU A 100 6.20 15.94 2.45
CA GLU A 100 4.76 16.17 2.50
C GLU A 100 4.04 15.11 1.67
N ILE A 101 3.06 14.46 2.25
CA ILE A 101 2.18 13.49 1.60
C ILE A 101 0.72 13.86 1.87
N SER A 102 -0.23 13.31 1.10
CA SER A 102 -1.65 13.51 1.39
C SER A 102 -2.03 13.00 2.78
N GLU A 103 -3.00 13.66 3.40
CA GLU A 103 -3.56 13.22 4.68
C GLU A 103 -4.11 11.79 4.58
N GLU A 104 -4.71 11.44 3.44
CA GLU A 104 -5.26 10.12 3.18
C GLU A 104 -4.17 9.03 3.15
N VAL A 105 -3.04 9.29 2.47
CA VAL A 105 -1.91 8.35 2.44
C VAL A 105 -1.22 8.30 3.81
N SER A 106 -1.12 9.42 4.51
CA SER A 106 -0.59 9.47 5.88
C SER A 106 -1.41 8.61 6.85
N ASN A 107 -2.74 8.69 6.79
CA ASN A 107 -3.62 7.86 7.61
C ASN A 107 -3.50 6.38 7.26
N PHE A 108 -3.39 6.05 5.99
CA PHE A 108 -3.17 4.68 5.54
C PHE A 108 -1.81 4.15 6.02
N PHE A 109 -0.75 4.94 5.88
CA PHE A 109 0.58 4.62 6.41
C PHE A 109 0.55 4.31 7.90
N LYS A 110 -0.06 5.19 8.71
CA LYS A 110 -0.18 5.01 10.15
C LYS A 110 -0.94 3.73 10.51
N ALA A 111 -2.02 3.42 9.81
CA ALA A 111 -2.80 2.22 10.06
C ALA A 111 -1.98 0.94 9.81
N ILE A 112 -1.27 0.86 8.68
CA ILE A 112 -0.41 -0.30 8.36
C ILE A 112 0.78 -0.37 9.33
N SER A 113 1.46 0.74 9.58
CA SER A 113 2.61 0.83 10.49
C SER A 113 2.24 0.39 11.90
N ASN A 114 1.13 0.88 12.44
CA ASN A 114 0.64 0.50 13.75
C ASN A 114 0.30 -1.00 13.83
N THR A 115 -0.32 -1.56 12.78
CA THR A 115 -0.63 -3.01 12.75
C THR A 115 0.64 -3.84 12.87
N PHE A 116 1.69 -3.52 12.13
CA PHE A 116 2.94 -4.25 12.23
C PHE A 116 3.63 -4.02 13.58
N THR A 117 3.76 -2.77 14.02
CA THR A 117 4.47 -2.43 15.27
C THR A 117 3.81 -3.07 16.49
N GLN A 118 2.48 -3.06 16.58
CA GLN A 118 1.76 -3.67 17.69
C GLN A 118 1.83 -5.19 17.71
N ASN A 119 2.16 -5.81 16.60
CA ASN A 119 2.25 -7.25 16.47
C ASN A 119 3.68 -7.78 16.30
N ILE A 120 4.71 -6.95 16.47
CA ILE A 120 6.10 -7.34 16.22
C ILE A 120 6.53 -8.58 17.03
N SER A 121 6.05 -8.72 18.26
CA SER A 121 6.38 -9.84 19.14
C SER A 121 5.87 -11.20 18.67
N VAL A 122 4.95 -11.24 17.68
CA VAL A 122 4.49 -12.53 17.13
C VAL A 122 5.58 -13.23 16.32
N LEU A 123 6.58 -12.47 15.84
CA LEU A 123 7.69 -12.98 15.05
C LEU A 123 8.70 -13.81 15.89
N ASP A 124 8.59 -13.79 17.22
CA ASP A 124 9.45 -14.59 18.09
C ASP A 124 9.08 -16.09 18.04
N ASN A 125 7.91 -16.43 17.50
CA ASN A 125 7.38 -17.80 17.45
C ASN A 125 6.56 -18.02 16.16
N VAL A 126 6.17 -19.27 15.91
CA VAL A 126 5.20 -19.61 14.84
C VAL A 126 3.88 -18.86 15.10
N ILE A 127 3.41 -18.15 14.10
CA ILE A 127 2.20 -17.32 14.21
C ILE A 127 0.96 -18.21 14.22
N SER A 128 0.15 -18.15 15.30
CA SER A 128 -1.10 -18.89 15.36
C SER A 128 -2.08 -18.44 14.29
N ASN A 129 -2.98 -19.33 13.85
CA ASN A 129 -4.01 -19.01 12.84
C ASN A 129 -4.89 -17.83 13.27
N THR A 130 -5.23 -17.73 14.54
CA THR A 130 -6.00 -16.60 15.08
C THR A 130 -5.24 -15.30 14.91
N LYS A 131 -3.96 -15.29 15.29
CA LYS A 131 -3.14 -14.08 15.22
C LYS A 131 -2.85 -13.68 13.77
N ARG A 132 -2.59 -14.66 12.90
CA ARG A 132 -2.45 -14.44 11.46
C ARG A 132 -3.70 -13.77 10.89
N LYS A 133 -4.89 -14.28 11.26
CA LYS A 133 -6.16 -13.69 10.82
C LYS A 133 -6.34 -12.26 11.33
N GLU A 134 -6.08 -11.99 12.61
CA GLU A 134 -6.17 -10.65 13.18
C GLU A 134 -5.30 -9.63 12.43
N ILE A 135 -4.05 -9.98 12.15
CA ILE A 135 -3.12 -9.12 11.39
C ILE A 135 -3.63 -8.92 9.97
N THR A 136 -4.02 -10.00 9.29
CA THR A 136 -4.53 -9.94 7.91
C THR A 136 -5.79 -9.08 7.81
N ASP A 137 -6.73 -9.24 8.74
CA ASP A 137 -7.96 -8.44 8.78
C ASP A 137 -7.66 -6.96 9.02
N ALA A 138 -6.77 -6.64 9.97
CA ALA A 138 -6.39 -5.26 10.26
C ALA A 138 -5.73 -4.57 9.04
N LEU A 139 -4.81 -5.25 8.36
CA LEU A 139 -4.19 -4.77 7.14
C LEU A 139 -5.23 -4.58 6.01
N GLY A 140 -6.12 -5.55 5.82
CA GLY A 140 -7.18 -5.49 4.81
C GLY A 140 -8.19 -4.37 5.07
N ILE A 141 -8.56 -4.14 6.33
CA ILE A 141 -9.42 -3.02 6.74
C ILE A 141 -8.75 -1.69 6.44
N ALA A 142 -7.46 -1.53 6.76
CA ALA A 142 -6.72 -0.32 6.44
C ALA A 142 -6.72 -0.01 4.94
N GLY A 143 -6.47 -1.03 4.09
CA GLY A 143 -6.53 -0.89 2.64
C GLY A 143 -7.94 -0.58 2.12
N SER A 144 -8.97 -1.18 2.71
CA SER A 144 -10.37 -0.93 2.33
C SER A 144 -10.80 0.48 2.70
N ASN A 145 -10.45 0.96 3.89
CA ASN A 145 -10.74 2.31 4.33
C ASN A 145 -10.08 3.36 3.43
N PHE A 146 -8.81 3.15 3.07
CA PHE A 146 -8.12 4.04 2.13
C PHE A 146 -8.81 4.07 0.76
N ARG A 147 -9.15 2.90 0.18
CA ARG A 147 -9.87 2.84 -1.10
C ARG A 147 -11.23 3.54 -1.04
N ASN A 148 -12.00 3.28 0.02
CA ASN A 148 -13.30 3.91 0.21
C ASN A 148 -13.18 5.43 0.33
N GLN A 149 -12.18 5.91 1.09
CA GLN A 149 -11.90 7.34 1.20
C GLN A 149 -11.62 7.97 -0.17
N VAL A 150 -10.72 7.37 -0.95
CA VAL A 150 -10.32 7.93 -2.26
C VAL A 150 -11.44 7.83 -3.29
N TYR A 151 -12.15 6.69 -3.37
CA TYR A 151 -13.16 6.48 -4.41
C TYR A 151 -14.50 7.14 -4.13
N LEU A 152 -14.90 7.27 -2.86
CA LEU A 152 -16.19 7.89 -2.50
C LEU A 152 -16.05 9.38 -2.22
N HIS A 153 -14.90 9.84 -1.71
CA HIS A 153 -14.73 11.20 -1.21
C HIS A 153 -13.63 11.99 -1.91
N SER A 154 -12.84 11.36 -2.79
CA SER A 154 -11.64 11.92 -3.42
C SER A 154 -10.57 12.32 -2.40
N PHE A 155 -9.46 12.88 -2.88
CA PHE A 155 -8.46 13.48 -2.00
C PHE A 155 -8.95 14.83 -1.47
N SER A 156 -8.71 15.09 -0.20
CA SER A 156 -9.07 16.37 0.45
C SER A 156 -8.23 17.55 -0.04
N GLY A 157 -7.05 17.26 -0.57
CA GLY A 157 -6.02 18.27 -0.88
C GLY A 157 -5.16 18.65 0.33
N LYS A 158 -5.49 18.17 1.53
CA LYS A 158 -4.69 18.41 2.73
C LYS A 158 -3.41 17.59 2.70
N LYS A 159 -2.34 18.16 3.25
CA LYS A 159 -1.03 17.53 3.38
C LYS A 159 -0.71 17.24 4.85
N ALA A 160 0.04 16.17 5.06
CA ALA A 160 0.66 15.82 6.33
C ALA A 160 2.16 15.64 6.11
N THR A 161 2.94 16.02 7.10
CA THR A 161 4.39 15.82 7.09
C THR A 161 4.69 14.40 7.59
N LEU A 162 5.51 13.67 6.85
CA LEU A 162 6.07 12.37 7.21
C LEU A 162 7.58 12.52 7.42
N ASP A 163 8.07 12.12 8.59
CA ASP A 163 9.50 12.05 8.87
C ASP A 163 10.12 10.85 8.14
N VAL A 164 11.24 11.08 7.45
CA VAL A 164 11.94 10.01 6.71
C VAL A 164 12.46 8.93 7.67
N LYS A 165 12.82 9.28 8.91
CA LYS A 165 13.22 8.30 9.93
C LYS A 165 12.06 7.39 10.34
N GLU A 166 10.85 7.95 10.44
CA GLU A 166 9.63 7.17 10.70
C GLU A 166 9.37 6.18 9.55
N LEU A 167 9.53 6.64 8.30
CA LEU A 167 9.42 5.77 7.13
C LEU A 167 10.47 4.65 7.12
N ILE A 168 11.73 4.94 7.44
CA ILE A 168 12.80 3.94 7.55
C ILE A 168 12.47 2.93 8.66
N SER A 169 12.04 3.39 9.82
CA SER A 169 11.65 2.50 10.93
C SER A 169 10.51 1.56 10.53
N PHE A 170 9.53 2.08 9.80
CA PHE A 170 8.44 1.27 9.24
C PHE A 170 8.96 0.22 8.25
N LEU A 171 9.89 0.58 7.35
CA LEU A 171 10.47 -0.36 6.39
C LEU A 171 11.20 -1.51 7.09
N HIS A 172 11.94 -1.22 8.18
CA HIS A 172 12.60 -2.24 8.99
C HIS A 172 11.60 -3.22 9.59
N VAL A 173 10.51 -2.72 10.18
CA VAL A 173 9.47 -3.59 10.76
C VAL A 173 8.75 -4.39 9.67
N ALA A 174 8.39 -3.77 8.56
CA ALA A 174 7.75 -4.46 7.45
C ALA A 174 8.64 -5.57 6.86
N LEU A 175 9.97 -5.33 6.74
CA LEU A 175 10.93 -6.33 6.31
C LEU A 175 10.99 -7.53 7.26
N GLN A 176 10.95 -7.31 8.59
CA GLN A 176 10.92 -8.41 9.55
C GLN A 176 9.70 -9.32 9.35
N PHE A 177 8.52 -8.76 9.09
CA PHE A 177 7.32 -9.56 8.78
C PHE A 177 7.41 -10.30 7.46
N VAL A 178 8.02 -9.69 6.45
CA VAL A 178 8.15 -10.29 5.10
C VAL A 178 9.24 -11.38 5.08
N ASP A 179 10.24 -11.28 5.95
CA ASP A 179 11.35 -12.23 6.06
C ASP A 179 11.02 -13.42 6.97
N HIS A 180 10.05 -13.28 7.88
CA HIS A 180 9.55 -14.34 8.74
C HIS A 180 8.72 -15.35 7.94
#